data_d9717b76b2e4676ed8f0566b4f5ad778
#
_entry.id   d9717b76b2e4676ed8f0566b4f5ad778
#
_cell.length_a   1.000
_cell.length_b   1.000
_cell.length_c   1.000
_cell.angle_alpha   90.00
_cell.angle_beta   90.00
_cell.angle_gamma   90.00
#
_symmetry.space_group_name_H-M   'P 1'
#
loop_
_entity.id
_entity.type
_entity.pdbx_description
1 polymer ?
#
loop_
_entity_poly.entity_id
_entity_poly.type
_entity_poly.pdbx_seq_one_letter_code
_entity_poly.pdbx_strand_id
1 'polypeptide(L)'
;MLAAGCSERISTMATNHSVHAMMVGMSESWWRSGIMPCLRSDLDRDKPVAYIFWLIDGPNGPVVVDTGYHPDYVAPDWAQGKQFIEPPKLLAQLGIKSDEIKTVIVTHFHQDHFTGFDYFPKAKFIIQRAELEFWTGPLMRHEVLDKQIRPKVRPGLEKLKQEGRIELIDGDHEVYPGLELLKAGGHTPGSQMIALQTVAGKAVLCGDIAYTYKNIRDHHPVGWYYDLGDTVAALDRALATAERTDLALPNHDAEVMQGKRVMRVV
;
A
#
# COMPACT_ATOMS: atom_id res chain seq x y z
N MET A 1 35.25 -47.20 11.08
CA MET A 1 34.32 -46.86 10.00
C MET A 1 33.47 -45.73 10.48
N LEU A 2 33.81 -44.51 10.03
CA LEU A 2 33.10 -43.27 10.35
C LEU A 2 32.10 -43.01 9.24
N ALA A 3 30.80 -43.01 9.57
CA ALA A 3 29.76 -42.65 8.65
C ALA A 3 29.66 -41.08 8.64
N ALA A 4 30.05 -40.51 7.53
CA ALA A 4 29.87 -39.07 7.28
C ALA A 4 28.38 -38.80 7.01
N GLY A 5 27.76 -38.07 7.94
CA GLY A 5 26.43 -37.51 7.75
C GLY A 5 26.47 -36.40 6.70
N CYS A 6 25.90 -36.68 5.54
CA CYS A 6 25.63 -35.68 4.50
C CYS A 6 24.46 -34.81 4.97
N SER A 7 24.77 -33.64 5.50
CA SER A 7 23.77 -32.59 5.76
C SER A 7 23.37 -32.00 4.40
N GLU A 8 22.27 -32.49 3.84
CA GLU A 8 21.60 -31.83 2.74
C GLU A 8 21.15 -30.44 3.21
N ARG A 9 21.90 -29.42 2.82
CA ARG A 9 21.40 -28.03 2.85
C ARG A 9 20.30 -27.97 1.80
N ILE A 10 19.06 -28.02 2.27
CA ILE A 10 17.93 -27.60 1.46
C ILE A 10 18.18 -26.12 1.19
N SER A 11 18.68 -25.82 -0.01
CA SER A 11 18.73 -24.47 -0.55
C SER A 11 17.26 -24.03 -0.72
N THR A 12 16.75 -23.27 0.25
CA THR A 12 15.54 -22.50 0.04
C THR A 12 15.84 -21.56 -1.10
N MET A 13 15.37 -21.89 -2.31
CA MET A 13 15.36 -20.93 -3.40
C MET A 13 14.58 -19.73 -2.89
N ALA A 14 15.29 -18.63 -2.62
CA ALA A 14 14.67 -17.37 -2.28
C ALA A 14 13.77 -17.01 -3.47
N THR A 15 12.46 -16.98 -3.24
CA THR A 15 11.49 -16.63 -4.26
C THR A 15 11.54 -15.11 -4.43
N ASN A 16 12.33 -14.66 -5.40
CA ASN A 16 12.46 -13.25 -5.69
C ASN A 16 11.21 -12.73 -6.40
N HIS A 17 10.71 -11.61 -5.91
CA HIS A 17 9.61 -10.88 -6.51
C HIS A 17 10.13 -9.65 -7.25
N SER A 18 9.42 -9.20 -8.27
CA SER A 18 9.60 -7.87 -8.86
C SER A 18 8.43 -6.98 -8.49
N VAL A 19 8.70 -5.68 -8.36
CA VAL A 19 7.71 -4.69 -7.92
C VAL A 19 7.57 -3.61 -8.98
N HIS A 20 6.34 -3.34 -9.37
CA HIS A 20 5.98 -2.25 -10.25
C HIS A 20 5.09 -1.25 -9.52
N ALA A 21 5.52 0.01 -9.50
CA ALA A 21 4.69 1.14 -9.08
C ALA A 21 3.78 1.55 -10.24
N MET A 22 2.50 1.73 -9.97
CA MET A 22 1.45 2.02 -10.94
C MET A 22 0.68 3.27 -10.53
N MET A 23 0.94 4.39 -11.19
CA MET A 23 0.37 5.69 -10.84
C MET A 23 -0.97 5.92 -11.52
N VAL A 24 -2.05 5.85 -10.76
CA VAL A 24 -3.41 6.13 -11.25
C VAL A 24 -3.69 7.63 -11.41
N GLY A 25 -3.02 8.49 -10.67
CA GLY A 25 -3.19 9.92 -10.75
C GLY A 25 -2.07 10.66 -10.04
N MET A 26 -2.05 11.99 -10.20
CA MET A 26 -1.10 12.88 -9.53
C MET A 26 -1.79 14.18 -9.18
N SER A 27 -1.54 14.70 -7.99
CA SER A 27 -1.92 16.03 -7.56
C SER A 27 -0.72 16.98 -7.70
N GLU A 28 -0.93 18.20 -8.17
CA GLU A 28 0.15 19.18 -8.31
C GLU A 28 0.69 19.65 -6.95
N SER A 29 -0.15 19.61 -5.91
CA SER A 29 0.25 19.97 -4.56
C SER A 29 -0.56 19.23 -3.52
N TRP A 30 0.05 18.99 -2.37
CA TRP A 30 -0.62 18.50 -1.17
C TRP A 30 -0.44 19.47 -0.01
N TRP A 31 -1.39 19.42 0.93
CA TRP A 31 -1.26 20.18 2.15
C TRP A 31 -0.04 19.68 2.93
N ARG A 32 0.87 20.55 3.17
CA ARG A 32 2.15 20.33 3.80
C ARG A 32 2.07 19.62 5.14
N SER A 33 1.09 20.04 5.97
CA SER A 33 0.79 19.40 7.26
C SER A 33 0.34 17.94 7.14
N GLY A 34 -0.16 17.51 5.98
CA GLY A 34 -0.49 16.11 5.71
C GLY A 34 0.75 15.26 5.44
N ILE A 35 1.79 15.83 4.80
CA ILE A 35 3.01 15.08 4.49
C ILE A 35 3.89 14.91 5.72
N MET A 36 4.05 15.99 6.50
CA MET A 36 4.91 15.98 7.71
C MET A 36 4.34 16.92 8.78
N PRO A 37 4.05 16.45 9.99
CA PRO A 37 3.62 17.30 11.07
C PRO A 37 4.76 18.23 11.54
N CYS A 38 4.39 19.38 12.10
CA CYS A 38 5.33 20.29 12.76
C CYS A 38 6.45 20.87 11.89
N LEU A 39 6.36 20.84 10.57
CA LEU A 39 7.36 21.47 9.71
C LEU A 39 7.23 23.00 9.67
N ARG A 40 8.39 23.64 9.63
CA ARG A 40 8.51 25.10 9.46
C ARG A 40 8.05 25.53 8.07
N SER A 41 7.51 26.76 7.98
CA SER A 41 6.76 27.25 6.82
C SER A 41 7.55 27.43 5.52
N ASP A 42 8.85 27.23 5.52
CA ASP A 42 9.79 27.57 4.45
C ASP A 42 10.34 26.36 3.66
N LEU A 43 10.05 25.14 4.13
CA LEU A 43 10.53 23.93 3.49
C LEU A 43 9.41 23.23 2.71
N ASP A 44 9.61 23.04 1.42
CA ASP A 44 8.78 22.23 0.49
C ASP A 44 7.32 22.63 0.33
N ARG A 45 7.08 23.80 -0.24
CA ARG A 45 5.80 24.12 -0.86
C ARG A 45 5.70 23.33 -2.18
N ASP A 46 4.53 22.77 -2.44
CA ASP A 46 4.13 22.33 -3.78
C ASP A 46 4.94 21.15 -4.37
N LYS A 47 5.11 20.06 -3.63
CA LYS A 47 5.54 18.80 -4.24
C LYS A 47 4.35 18.05 -4.84
N PRO A 48 4.48 17.53 -6.06
CA PRO A 48 3.47 16.68 -6.64
C PRO A 48 3.33 15.40 -5.83
N VAL A 49 2.09 14.95 -5.65
CA VAL A 49 1.75 13.71 -4.94
C VAL A 49 1.22 12.71 -5.95
N ALA A 50 1.88 11.57 -6.05
CA ALA A 50 1.46 10.46 -6.86
C ALA A 50 0.45 9.58 -6.09
N TYR A 51 -0.56 9.09 -6.76
CA TYR A 51 -1.49 8.08 -6.23
C TYR A 51 -1.10 6.74 -6.84
N ILE A 52 -0.45 5.90 -6.03
CA ILE A 52 0.22 4.68 -6.46
C ILE A 52 -0.51 3.47 -5.87
N PHE A 53 -0.79 2.48 -6.69
CA PHE A 53 -0.98 1.10 -6.28
C PHE A 53 0.18 0.26 -6.79
N TRP A 54 0.38 -0.93 -6.26
CA TRP A 54 1.55 -1.73 -6.61
C TRP A 54 1.16 -3.05 -7.24
N LEU A 55 1.96 -3.49 -8.19
CA LEU A 55 1.94 -4.86 -8.70
C LEU A 55 3.20 -5.58 -8.24
N ILE A 56 3.02 -6.66 -7.52
CA ILE A 56 4.06 -7.62 -7.17
C ILE A 56 3.91 -8.79 -8.13
N ASP A 57 4.94 -9.06 -8.91
CA ASP A 57 5.01 -10.22 -9.78
C ASP A 57 6.05 -11.21 -9.26
N GLY A 58 5.66 -12.45 -9.15
CA GLY A 58 6.47 -13.50 -8.54
C GLY A 58 5.98 -14.91 -8.92
N PRO A 59 6.59 -15.94 -8.37
CA PRO A 59 6.34 -17.33 -8.75
C PRO A 59 4.90 -17.81 -8.45
N ASN A 60 4.18 -17.11 -7.55
CA ASN A 60 2.80 -17.44 -7.20
C ASN A 60 1.77 -16.65 -8.02
N GLY A 61 2.21 -15.96 -9.07
CA GLY A 61 1.40 -15.07 -9.90
C GLY A 61 1.32 -13.64 -9.37
N PRO A 62 0.63 -12.75 -10.12
CA PRO A 62 0.56 -11.35 -9.79
C PRO A 62 -0.32 -11.07 -8.56
N VAL A 63 0.20 -10.29 -7.64
CA VAL A 63 -0.49 -9.76 -6.46
C VAL A 63 -0.55 -8.24 -6.58
N VAL A 64 -1.71 -7.67 -6.31
CA VAL A 64 -1.88 -6.21 -6.28
C VAL A 64 -1.90 -5.73 -4.83
N VAL A 65 -1.23 -4.61 -4.55
CA VAL A 65 -1.29 -3.91 -3.27
C VAL A 65 -1.99 -2.58 -3.47
N ASP A 66 -3.09 -2.40 -2.78
CA ASP A 66 -4.08 -1.35 -2.94
C ASP A 66 -4.78 -1.38 -4.30
N THR A 67 -5.76 -0.52 -4.52
CA THR A 67 -6.57 -0.56 -5.75
C THR A 67 -6.53 0.75 -6.53
N GLY A 68 -5.80 1.76 -6.02
CA GLY A 68 -6.01 3.11 -6.46
C GLY A 68 -7.41 3.60 -6.09
N TYR A 69 -7.89 4.60 -6.81
CA TYR A 69 -9.23 5.16 -6.57
C TYR A 69 -10.15 5.00 -7.80
N HIS A 70 -11.45 5.07 -7.54
CA HIS A 70 -12.47 5.15 -8.58
C HIS A 70 -13.06 6.57 -8.60
N PRO A 71 -13.01 7.31 -9.72
CA PRO A 71 -13.46 8.71 -9.77
C PRO A 71 -14.88 8.94 -9.28
N ASP A 72 -15.80 7.99 -9.54
CA ASP A 72 -17.21 8.07 -9.12
C ASP A 72 -17.40 7.78 -7.62
N TYR A 73 -16.37 7.26 -6.94
CA TYR A 73 -16.43 6.83 -5.53
C TYR A 73 -15.72 7.79 -4.58
N VAL A 74 -15.00 8.75 -5.11
CA VAL A 74 -14.36 9.83 -4.36
C VAL A 74 -15.11 11.14 -4.56
N ALA A 75 -14.80 12.16 -3.76
CA ALA A 75 -15.43 13.45 -3.96
C ALA A 75 -15.02 14.07 -5.30
N PRO A 76 -15.96 14.69 -6.05
CA PRO A 76 -15.65 15.26 -7.37
C PRO A 76 -14.54 16.31 -7.36
N ASP A 77 -14.49 17.15 -6.33
CA ASP A 77 -13.44 18.15 -6.11
C ASP A 77 -12.08 17.49 -5.83
N TRP A 78 -12.07 16.35 -5.14
CA TRP A 78 -10.86 15.60 -4.87
C TRP A 78 -10.32 14.91 -6.12
N ALA A 79 -11.17 14.35 -6.98
CA ALA A 79 -10.77 13.69 -8.23
C ALA A 79 -10.33 14.68 -9.33
N GLN A 80 -10.78 15.94 -9.23
CA GLN A 80 -10.56 16.95 -10.27
C GLN A 80 -9.05 17.22 -10.50
N GLY A 81 -8.64 17.29 -11.75
CA GLY A 81 -7.28 17.68 -12.13
C GLY A 81 -6.20 16.60 -11.99
N LYS A 82 -6.52 15.39 -11.50
CA LYS A 82 -5.53 14.34 -11.21
C LYS A 82 -5.08 13.49 -12.40
N GLN A 83 -5.50 13.81 -13.62
CA GLN A 83 -5.12 13.05 -14.83
C GLN A 83 -5.28 11.52 -14.64
N PHE A 84 -6.44 11.10 -14.17
CA PHE A 84 -6.71 9.72 -13.79
C PHE A 84 -6.55 8.72 -14.94
N ILE A 85 -5.92 7.59 -14.64
CA ILE A 85 -5.87 6.42 -15.50
C ILE A 85 -6.37 5.22 -14.72
N GLU A 86 -7.34 4.49 -15.27
CA GLU A 86 -7.90 3.30 -14.65
C GLU A 86 -6.84 2.22 -14.41
N PRO A 87 -6.82 1.56 -13.25
CA PRO A 87 -5.90 0.47 -12.95
C PRO A 87 -5.81 -0.63 -14.02
N PRO A 88 -6.90 -1.10 -14.65
CA PRO A 88 -6.81 -2.07 -15.74
C PRO A 88 -5.98 -1.60 -16.94
N LYS A 89 -6.02 -0.30 -17.26
CA LYS A 89 -5.21 0.26 -18.36
C LYS A 89 -3.73 0.31 -18.05
N LEU A 90 -3.38 0.47 -16.76
CA LEU A 90 -1.99 0.42 -16.31
C LEU A 90 -1.46 -1.02 -16.32
N LEU A 91 -2.23 -1.97 -15.80
CA LEU A 91 -1.90 -3.40 -15.83
C LEU A 91 -1.71 -3.93 -17.25
N ALA A 92 -2.56 -3.48 -18.18
CA ALA A 92 -2.47 -3.86 -19.60
C ALA A 92 -1.15 -3.45 -20.26
N GLN A 93 -0.43 -2.42 -19.76
CA GLN A 93 0.90 -2.06 -20.25
C GLN A 93 1.95 -3.14 -19.96
N LEU A 94 1.68 -4.00 -18.96
CA LEU A 94 2.50 -5.16 -18.61
C LEU A 94 1.90 -6.48 -19.15
N GLY A 95 0.85 -6.42 -19.99
CA GLY A 95 0.17 -7.58 -20.54
C GLY A 95 -0.72 -8.32 -19.53
N ILE A 96 -1.03 -7.73 -18.38
CA ILE A 96 -1.83 -8.34 -17.32
C ILE A 96 -3.26 -7.79 -17.39
N LYS A 97 -4.25 -8.68 -17.32
CA LYS A 97 -5.66 -8.30 -17.19
C LYS A 97 -6.07 -8.22 -15.73
N SER A 98 -6.87 -7.25 -15.37
CA SER A 98 -7.31 -7.07 -13.98
C SER A 98 -8.16 -8.25 -13.46
N ASP A 99 -8.84 -9.01 -14.33
CA ASP A 99 -9.57 -10.22 -13.96
C ASP A 99 -8.68 -11.47 -13.77
N GLU A 100 -7.39 -11.37 -14.09
CA GLU A 100 -6.37 -12.38 -13.77
C GLU A 100 -5.83 -12.22 -12.35
N ILE A 101 -5.97 -11.03 -11.75
CA ILE A 101 -5.57 -10.78 -10.36
C ILE A 101 -6.48 -11.58 -9.42
N LYS A 102 -5.87 -12.44 -8.61
CA LYS A 102 -6.56 -13.30 -7.62
C LYS A 102 -6.44 -12.78 -6.20
N THR A 103 -5.42 -11.97 -5.94
CA THR A 103 -5.11 -11.45 -4.61
C THR A 103 -4.88 -9.95 -4.68
N VAL A 104 -5.61 -9.22 -3.84
CA VAL A 104 -5.39 -7.81 -3.55
C VAL A 104 -5.10 -7.69 -2.05
N ILE A 105 -3.98 -7.09 -1.71
CA ILE A 105 -3.63 -6.72 -0.34
C ILE A 105 -4.03 -5.27 -0.15
N VAL A 106 -4.81 -4.96 0.87
CA VAL A 106 -5.22 -3.58 1.17
C VAL A 106 -4.40 -3.07 2.34
N THR A 107 -3.63 -2.00 2.11
CA THR A 107 -2.83 -1.40 3.18
C THR A 107 -3.72 -0.75 4.24
N HIS A 108 -4.76 -0.03 3.80
CA HIS A 108 -5.78 0.61 4.65
C HIS A 108 -6.96 1.11 3.78
N PHE A 109 -8.02 1.68 4.41
CA PHE A 109 -9.25 2.01 3.68
C PHE A 109 -9.41 3.47 3.27
N HIS A 110 -8.37 4.29 3.24
CA HIS A 110 -8.53 5.61 2.65
C HIS A 110 -8.90 5.49 1.16
N GLN A 111 -9.55 6.54 0.67
CA GLN A 111 -10.24 6.50 -0.63
C GLN A 111 -9.34 6.17 -1.83
N ASP A 112 -8.09 6.56 -1.78
CA ASP A 112 -7.10 6.37 -2.84
C ASP A 112 -6.39 5.01 -2.80
N HIS A 113 -6.63 4.22 -1.75
CA HIS A 113 -6.09 2.87 -1.60
C HIS A 113 -7.13 1.79 -1.88
N PHE A 114 -8.42 2.07 -1.62
CA PHE A 114 -9.43 1.03 -1.65
C PHE A 114 -10.59 1.26 -2.64
N THR A 115 -10.92 2.49 -3.02
CA THR A 115 -12.15 2.71 -3.81
C THR A 115 -12.10 2.14 -5.23
N GLY A 116 -10.95 1.72 -5.73
CA GLY A 116 -10.80 1.00 -6.99
C GLY A 116 -11.12 -0.52 -6.94
N PHE A 117 -11.69 -1.03 -5.86
CA PHE A 117 -11.93 -2.47 -5.66
C PHE A 117 -12.74 -3.15 -6.78
N ASP A 118 -13.63 -2.44 -7.46
CA ASP A 118 -14.41 -2.97 -8.58
C ASP A 118 -13.58 -3.26 -9.83
N TYR A 119 -12.38 -2.69 -9.95
CA TYR A 119 -11.46 -3.01 -11.04
C TYR A 119 -10.86 -4.43 -10.96
N PHE A 120 -11.00 -5.11 -9.81
CA PHE A 120 -10.47 -6.43 -9.53
C PHE A 120 -11.57 -7.45 -9.24
N PRO A 121 -12.41 -7.81 -10.24
CA PRO A 121 -13.67 -8.53 -10.01
C PRO A 121 -13.49 -9.95 -9.48
N LYS A 122 -12.33 -10.58 -9.67
CA LYS A 122 -12.06 -11.98 -9.26
C LYS A 122 -11.11 -12.10 -8.07
N ALA A 123 -10.66 -10.98 -7.52
CA ALA A 123 -9.69 -10.99 -6.42
C ALA A 123 -10.35 -11.21 -5.06
N LYS A 124 -9.64 -11.91 -4.17
CA LYS A 124 -9.82 -11.84 -2.73
C LYS A 124 -9.01 -10.68 -2.18
N PHE A 125 -9.53 -10.03 -1.15
CA PHE A 125 -8.95 -8.87 -0.50
C PHE A 125 -8.44 -9.26 0.88
N ILE A 126 -7.13 -9.22 1.09
CA ILE A 126 -6.50 -9.48 2.38
C ILE A 126 -6.44 -8.19 3.17
N ILE A 127 -7.07 -8.16 4.34
CA ILE A 127 -7.34 -6.96 5.12
C ILE A 127 -7.05 -7.25 6.59
N GLN A 128 -6.41 -6.34 7.30
CA GLN A 128 -6.32 -6.42 8.76
C GLN A 128 -7.73 -6.30 9.38
N ARG A 129 -8.07 -7.20 10.30
CA ARG A 129 -9.35 -7.16 11.02
C ARG A 129 -9.55 -5.82 11.73
N ALA A 130 -8.50 -5.28 12.35
CA ALA A 130 -8.55 -3.99 13.01
C ALA A 130 -8.95 -2.83 12.08
N GLU A 131 -8.56 -2.89 10.80
CA GLU A 131 -8.96 -1.90 9.79
C GLU A 131 -10.45 -1.98 9.50
N LEU A 132 -10.97 -3.19 9.25
CA LEU A 132 -12.38 -3.40 9.01
C LEU A 132 -13.24 -2.97 10.22
N GLU A 133 -12.85 -3.40 11.41
CA GLU A 133 -13.59 -3.10 12.65
C GLU A 133 -13.61 -1.60 12.96
N PHE A 134 -12.50 -0.90 12.74
CA PHE A 134 -12.45 0.54 12.93
C PHE A 134 -13.41 1.26 11.99
N TRP A 135 -13.32 1.02 10.68
CA TRP A 135 -14.09 1.75 9.67
C TRP A 135 -15.55 1.29 9.53
N THR A 136 -15.92 0.19 10.15
CA THR A 136 -17.34 -0.24 10.28
C THR A 136 -17.88 -0.04 11.70
N GLY A 137 -17.05 0.40 12.61
CA GLY A 137 -17.34 0.55 14.03
C GLY A 137 -18.11 1.83 14.38
N PRO A 138 -18.44 1.99 15.68
CA PRO A 138 -19.31 3.08 16.15
C PRO A 138 -18.68 4.48 16.03
N LEU A 139 -17.39 4.61 15.91
CA LEU A 139 -16.71 5.90 15.72
C LEU A 139 -17.05 6.55 14.40
N MET A 140 -17.49 5.76 13.40
CA MET A 140 -17.89 6.25 12.08
C MET A 140 -19.16 7.10 12.06
N ARG A 141 -19.86 7.24 13.19
CA ARG A 141 -20.91 8.27 13.35
C ARG A 141 -20.35 9.70 13.36
N HIS A 142 -19.05 9.87 13.56
CA HIS A 142 -18.39 11.17 13.56
C HIS A 142 -17.99 11.56 12.13
N GLU A 143 -18.54 12.66 11.64
CA GLU A 143 -18.37 13.14 10.27
C GLU A 143 -16.89 13.31 9.87
N VAL A 144 -16.04 13.73 10.80
CA VAL A 144 -14.61 13.90 10.54
C VAL A 144 -13.92 12.59 10.13
N LEU A 145 -14.36 11.45 10.67
CA LEU A 145 -13.84 10.14 10.31
C LEU A 145 -14.56 9.60 9.06
N ASP A 146 -15.87 9.71 9.01
CA ASP A 146 -16.67 9.22 7.87
C ASP A 146 -16.21 9.83 6.52
N LYS A 147 -15.82 11.10 6.53
CA LYS A 147 -15.31 11.78 5.33
C LYS A 147 -13.98 11.24 4.82
N GLN A 148 -13.19 10.55 5.63
CA GLN A 148 -11.87 10.02 5.20
C GLN A 148 -12.00 8.79 4.30
N ILE A 149 -13.05 7.96 4.52
CA ILE A 149 -13.29 6.75 3.70
C ILE A 149 -14.33 6.94 2.61
N ARG A 150 -15.04 8.04 2.63
CA ARG A 150 -16.09 8.40 1.66
C ARG A 150 -17.29 7.42 1.58
N PRO A 151 -18.42 7.85 0.98
CA PRO A 151 -19.67 7.07 1.03
C PRO A 151 -19.63 5.71 0.35
N LYS A 152 -18.68 5.47 -0.57
CA LYS A 152 -18.63 4.24 -1.36
C LYS A 152 -17.78 3.12 -0.76
N VAL A 153 -16.92 3.40 0.22
CA VAL A 153 -16.08 2.38 0.86
C VAL A 153 -16.96 1.34 1.59
N ARG A 154 -17.92 1.78 2.42
CA ARG A 154 -18.78 0.85 3.17
C ARG A 154 -19.62 -0.03 2.26
N PRO A 155 -20.38 0.48 1.28
CA PRO A 155 -21.09 -0.38 0.33
C PRO A 155 -20.16 -1.34 -0.41
N GLY A 156 -18.94 -0.92 -0.75
CA GLY A 156 -17.94 -1.81 -1.34
C GLY A 156 -17.53 -2.94 -0.42
N LEU A 157 -17.26 -2.66 0.85
CA LEU A 157 -16.97 -3.67 1.85
C LEU A 157 -18.11 -4.67 2.05
N GLU A 158 -19.35 -4.18 2.14
CA GLU A 158 -20.52 -5.05 2.25
C GLU A 158 -20.68 -5.95 1.02
N LYS A 159 -20.48 -5.42 -0.19
CA LYS A 159 -20.48 -6.20 -1.43
C LYS A 159 -19.43 -7.30 -1.39
N LEU A 160 -18.17 -6.96 -1.10
CA LEU A 160 -17.07 -7.93 -1.05
C LEU A 160 -17.30 -9.00 0.03
N LYS A 161 -17.89 -8.62 1.17
CA LYS A 161 -18.24 -9.54 2.25
C LYS A 161 -19.34 -10.51 1.80
N GLN A 162 -20.40 -10.03 1.16
CA GLN A 162 -21.48 -10.87 0.62
C GLN A 162 -20.96 -11.84 -0.45
N GLU A 163 -19.99 -11.42 -1.25
CA GLU A 163 -19.33 -12.23 -2.27
C GLU A 163 -18.30 -13.22 -1.70
N GLY A 164 -18.02 -13.19 -0.38
CA GLY A 164 -17.00 -14.04 0.26
C GLY A 164 -15.59 -13.73 -0.19
N ARG A 165 -15.31 -12.48 -0.56
CA ARG A 165 -14.03 -12.01 -1.13
C ARG A 165 -13.16 -11.26 -0.15
N ILE A 166 -13.52 -11.20 1.12
CA ILE A 166 -12.69 -10.62 2.20
C ILE A 166 -12.00 -11.74 2.95
N GLU A 167 -10.70 -11.64 3.09
CA GLU A 167 -9.86 -12.45 3.95
C GLU A 167 -9.32 -11.58 5.07
N LEU A 168 -9.71 -11.87 6.31
CA LEU A 168 -9.28 -11.10 7.48
C LEU A 168 -8.10 -11.77 8.15
N ILE A 169 -7.07 -10.97 8.40
CA ILE A 169 -5.88 -11.37 9.13
C ILE A 169 -5.72 -10.55 10.41
N ASP A 170 -4.98 -11.07 11.36
CA ASP A 170 -4.67 -10.42 12.63
C ASP A 170 -3.15 -10.39 12.85
N GLY A 171 -2.56 -9.19 12.81
CA GLY A 171 -1.12 -9.04 12.98
C GLY A 171 -0.32 -9.34 11.72
N ASP A 172 0.91 -9.80 11.91
CA ASP A 172 1.79 -10.17 10.80
C ASP A 172 1.32 -11.46 10.14
N HIS A 173 1.51 -11.54 8.81
CA HIS A 173 1.02 -12.67 8.05
C HIS A 173 1.90 -12.92 6.82
N GLU A 174 2.35 -14.16 6.61
CA GLU A 174 3.02 -14.56 5.38
C GLU A 174 1.98 -15.01 4.34
N VAL A 175 1.89 -14.28 3.22
CA VAL A 175 0.98 -14.62 2.11
C VAL A 175 1.55 -15.76 1.27
N TYR A 176 2.82 -15.64 0.94
CA TYR A 176 3.64 -16.64 0.23
C TYR A 176 5.08 -16.57 0.76
N PRO A 177 5.91 -17.59 0.59
CA PRO A 177 7.32 -17.53 0.95
C PRO A 177 8.01 -16.29 0.35
N GLY A 178 8.51 -15.40 1.22
CA GLY A 178 9.14 -14.15 0.83
C GLY A 178 8.20 -12.99 0.53
N LEU A 179 6.91 -13.10 0.86
CA LEU A 179 5.91 -12.02 0.81
C LEU A 179 5.16 -11.97 2.15
N GLU A 180 5.50 -11.02 2.98
CA GLU A 180 4.99 -10.87 4.33
C GLU A 180 4.19 -9.56 4.49
N LEU A 181 3.08 -9.62 5.19
CA LEU A 181 2.29 -8.46 5.63
C LEU A 181 2.71 -8.13 7.07
N LEU A 182 3.06 -6.89 7.30
CA LEU A 182 3.49 -6.40 8.61
C LEU A 182 2.43 -5.44 9.13
N LYS A 183 1.72 -5.80 10.20
CA LYS A 183 0.79 -4.88 10.84
C LYS A 183 1.57 -3.69 11.37
N ALA A 184 1.14 -2.51 10.98
CA ALA A 184 1.78 -1.25 11.34
C ALA A 184 0.95 -0.44 12.34
N GLY A 185 -0.34 -0.24 12.09
CA GLY A 185 -1.13 0.74 12.82
C GLY A 185 -0.71 2.18 12.48
N GLY A 186 -0.93 3.10 13.39
CA GLY A 186 -0.45 4.49 13.32
C GLY A 186 -1.25 5.37 12.38
N HIS A 187 -1.06 5.27 11.08
CA HIS A 187 -1.80 6.05 10.09
C HIS A 187 -3.31 5.75 10.16
N THR A 188 -3.68 4.48 10.16
CA THR A 188 -4.98 3.98 10.59
C THR A 188 -4.78 2.81 11.55
N PRO A 189 -5.77 2.43 12.38
CA PRO A 189 -5.59 1.36 13.38
C PRO A 189 -5.24 -0.02 12.79
N GLY A 190 -5.60 -0.28 11.55
CA GLY A 190 -5.30 -1.52 10.84
C GLY A 190 -4.35 -1.36 9.66
N SER A 191 -3.63 -0.26 9.57
CA SER A 191 -2.60 -0.09 8.52
C SER A 191 -1.59 -1.22 8.54
N GLN A 192 -1.19 -1.66 7.34
CA GLN A 192 -0.16 -2.68 7.15
C GLN A 192 0.82 -2.28 6.04
N MET A 193 2.05 -2.75 6.18
CA MET A 193 3.13 -2.65 5.20
C MET A 193 3.36 -4.02 4.56
N ILE A 194 4.03 -4.06 3.43
CA ILE A 194 4.34 -5.30 2.73
C ILE A 194 5.85 -5.43 2.61
N ALA A 195 6.42 -6.45 3.26
CA ALA A 195 7.82 -6.82 3.12
C ALA A 195 7.97 -7.96 2.12
N LEU A 196 8.90 -7.85 1.19
CA LEU A 196 9.08 -8.85 0.15
C LEU A 196 10.55 -9.03 -0.23
N GLN A 197 10.89 -10.29 -0.56
CA GLN A 197 12.22 -10.61 -1.07
C GLN A 197 12.30 -10.28 -2.55
N THR A 198 13.30 -9.50 -2.94
CA THR A 198 13.59 -9.14 -4.33
C THR A 198 15.03 -9.48 -4.71
N VAL A 199 15.36 -9.35 -6.00
CA VAL A 199 16.76 -9.49 -6.45
C VAL A 199 17.68 -8.39 -5.92
N ALA A 200 17.12 -7.26 -5.50
CA ALA A 200 17.87 -6.13 -4.93
C ALA A 200 18.03 -6.23 -3.40
N GLY A 201 17.42 -7.22 -2.76
CA GLY A 201 17.34 -7.41 -1.31
C GLY A 201 15.90 -7.35 -0.80
N LYS A 202 15.72 -7.39 0.52
CA LYS A 202 14.40 -7.29 1.16
C LYS A 202 13.89 -5.86 1.05
N ALA A 203 12.75 -5.67 0.34
CA ALA A 203 12.09 -4.39 0.16
C ALA A 203 10.84 -4.30 1.05
N VAL A 204 10.42 -3.06 1.34
CA VAL A 204 9.19 -2.77 2.10
C VAL A 204 8.37 -1.74 1.34
N LEU A 205 7.14 -2.09 0.96
CA LEU A 205 6.13 -1.13 0.54
C LEU A 205 5.51 -0.54 1.80
N CYS A 206 5.76 0.74 2.04
CA CYS A 206 5.43 1.37 3.31
C CYS A 206 3.92 1.69 3.46
N GLY A 207 3.15 1.67 2.36
CA GLY A 207 1.82 2.28 2.39
C GLY A 207 1.92 3.72 2.89
N ASP A 208 0.94 4.14 3.66
CA ASP A 208 0.89 5.51 4.19
C ASP A 208 1.62 5.70 5.53
N ILE A 209 2.49 4.77 5.88
CA ILE A 209 3.48 4.98 6.95
C ILE A 209 4.58 5.94 6.47
N ALA A 210 4.83 5.97 5.16
CA ALA A 210 5.69 6.96 4.52
C ALA A 210 5.06 7.42 3.19
N TYR A 211 4.73 8.70 3.09
CA TYR A 211 4.22 9.29 1.84
C TYR A 211 5.33 9.52 0.83
N THR A 212 6.48 9.99 1.30
CA THR A 212 7.59 10.41 0.45
C THR A 212 8.90 9.85 0.95
N TYR A 213 9.90 9.79 0.08
CA TYR A 213 11.27 9.49 0.49
C TYR A 213 11.83 10.46 1.53
N LYS A 214 11.24 11.67 1.63
CA LYS A 214 11.62 12.61 2.68
C LYS A 214 11.21 12.09 4.07
N ASN A 215 10.02 11.47 4.22
CA ASN A 215 9.62 10.83 5.47
C ASN A 215 10.66 9.77 5.88
N ILE A 216 11.14 8.99 4.91
CA ILE A 216 12.12 7.92 5.12
C ILE A 216 13.50 8.50 5.46
N ARG A 217 14.01 9.43 4.65
CA ARG A 217 15.37 10.00 4.82
C ARG A 217 15.54 10.82 6.08
N ASP A 218 14.52 11.61 6.42
CA ASP A 218 14.53 12.47 7.60
C ASP A 218 14.04 11.76 8.85
N HIS A 219 13.62 10.48 8.71
CA HIS A 219 13.01 9.69 9.77
C HIS A 219 11.85 10.42 10.44
N HIS A 220 10.97 10.95 9.61
CA HIS A 220 9.89 11.82 10.05
C HIS A 220 8.51 11.23 9.71
N PRO A 221 7.60 11.08 10.68
CA PRO A 221 6.28 10.50 10.44
C PRO A 221 5.45 11.35 9.48
N VAL A 222 4.44 10.73 8.87
CA VAL A 222 3.43 11.43 8.07
C VAL A 222 2.57 12.35 8.96
N GLY A 223 1.96 13.38 8.35
CA GLY A 223 1.14 14.35 9.09
C GLY A 223 -0.28 13.89 9.38
N TRP A 224 -0.80 12.91 8.63
CA TRP A 224 -2.09 12.29 8.90
C TRP A 224 -1.88 10.95 9.58
N TYR A 225 -2.27 10.87 10.84
CA TYR A 225 -2.15 9.68 11.66
C TYR A 225 -3.29 9.61 12.67
N TYR A 226 -3.65 8.40 13.03
CA TYR A 226 -4.56 8.11 14.13
C TYR A 226 -3.79 8.06 15.46
N ASP A 227 -2.61 7.44 15.45
CA ASP A 227 -1.69 7.37 16.58
C ASP A 227 -0.27 7.71 16.14
N LEU A 228 0.33 8.74 16.75
CA LEU A 228 1.67 9.19 16.42
C LEU A 228 2.74 8.18 16.86
N GLY A 229 2.57 7.58 18.04
CA GLY A 229 3.54 6.62 18.58
C GLY A 229 3.64 5.39 17.69
N ASP A 230 2.49 4.84 17.30
CA ASP A 230 2.43 3.71 16.39
C ASP A 230 2.98 4.07 14.99
N THR A 231 2.73 5.30 14.51
CA THR A 231 3.26 5.75 13.20
C THR A 231 4.78 5.81 13.21
N VAL A 232 5.38 6.34 14.28
CA VAL A 232 6.85 6.37 14.44
C VAL A 232 7.40 4.95 14.54
N ALA A 233 6.81 4.11 15.37
CA ALA A 233 7.24 2.71 15.53
C ALA A 233 7.12 1.92 14.21
N ALA A 234 6.08 2.19 13.41
CA ALA A 234 5.91 1.57 12.10
C ALA A 234 6.98 2.03 11.11
N LEU A 235 7.35 3.31 11.12
CA LEU A 235 8.44 3.82 10.30
C LEU A 235 9.79 3.21 10.69
N ASP A 236 10.09 3.12 11.99
CA ASP A 236 11.26 2.41 12.53
C ASP A 236 11.30 0.96 12.02
N ARG A 237 10.16 0.28 12.10
CA ARG A 237 10.03 -1.09 11.65
C ARG A 237 10.25 -1.24 10.15
N ALA A 238 9.71 -0.34 9.32
CA ALA A 238 9.93 -0.33 7.88
C ALA A 238 11.42 -0.23 7.54
N LEU A 239 12.12 0.71 8.18
CA LEU A 239 13.55 0.94 7.97
C LEU A 239 14.42 -0.22 8.47
N ALA A 240 14.05 -0.84 9.60
CA ALA A 240 14.75 -2.02 10.13
C ALA A 240 14.51 -3.29 9.31
N THR A 241 13.37 -3.38 8.59
CA THR A 241 13.02 -4.54 7.77
C THR A 241 13.60 -4.48 6.37
N ALA A 242 13.64 -3.29 5.77
CA ALA A 242 14.25 -3.08 4.47
C ALA A 242 15.76 -3.31 4.56
N GLU A 243 16.33 -4.09 3.61
CA GLU A 243 17.77 -4.38 3.61
C GLU A 243 18.63 -3.13 3.45
N ARG A 244 18.09 -2.13 2.74
CA ARG A 244 18.66 -0.79 2.58
C ARG A 244 17.55 0.24 2.61
N THR A 245 17.86 1.45 3.03
CA THR A 245 16.89 2.54 3.15
C THR A 245 16.16 2.87 1.82
N ASP A 246 16.84 2.71 0.69
CA ASP A 246 16.27 2.94 -0.64
C ASP A 246 15.31 1.82 -1.10
N LEU A 247 15.26 0.70 -0.35
CA LEU A 247 14.27 -0.37 -0.52
C LEU A 247 13.04 -0.21 0.39
N ALA A 248 12.99 0.81 1.23
CA ALA A 248 11.75 1.28 1.83
C ALA A 248 11.06 2.22 0.82
N LEU A 249 9.92 1.78 0.27
CA LEU A 249 9.25 2.42 -0.86
C LEU A 249 8.02 3.20 -0.36
N PRO A 250 8.02 4.54 -0.50
CA PRO A 250 6.89 5.38 -0.09
C PRO A 250 5.76 5.33 -1.10
N ASN A 251 4.52 5.62 -0.65
CA ASN A 251 3.34 5.39 -1.49
C ASN A 251 2.91 6.60 -2.34
N HIS A 252 3.36 7.80 -2.03
CA HIS A 252 2.88 9.02 -2.67
C HIS A 252 3.98 9.88 -3.30
N ASP A 253 5.23 9.39 -3.35
CA ASP A 253 6.33 10.15 -3.92
C ASP A 253 6.39 10.01 -5.44
N ALA A 254 6.34 11.13 -6.14
CA ALA A 254 6.52 11.17 -7.59
C ALA A 254 7.93 10.71 -8.01
N GLU A 255 8.93 10.76 -7.12
CA GLU A 255 10.28 10.23 -7.37
C GLU A 255 10.25 8.72 -7.68
N VAL A 256 9.35 7.96 -7.07
CA VAL A 256 9.15 6.52 -7.35
C VAL A 256 8.86 6.28 -8.82
N MET A 257 8.10 7.18 -9.44
CA MET A 257 7.60 7.01 -10.81
C MET A 257 8.60 7.42 -11.89
N GLN A 258 9.63 8.19 -11.57
CA GLN A 258 10.66 8.67 -12.52
C GLN A 258 10.05 9.24 -13.82
N GLY A 259 8.95 9.98 -13.71
CA GLY A 259 8.24 10.56 -14.84
C GLY A 259 7.38 9.58 -15.67
N LYS A 260 7.23 8.33 -15.24
CA LYS A 260 6.43 7.30 -15.93
C LYS A 260 5.09 7.07 -15.21
N ARG A 261 4.19 6.35 -15.85
CA ARG A 261 2.92 5.89 -15.25
C ARG A 261 3.01 4.45 -14.71
N VAL A 262 3.92 3.67 -15.27
CA VAL A 262 4.26 2.31 -14.80
C VAL A 262 5.78 2.26 -14.67
N MET A 263 6.28 1.91 -13.50
CA MET A 263 7.70 1.88 -13.20
C MET A 263 8.06 0.60 -12.46
N ARG A 264 8.93 -0.22 -13.02
CA ARG A 264 9.58 -1.30 -12.27
C ARG A 264 10.60 -0.68 -11.32
N VAL A 265 10.44 -0.92 -10.02
CA VAL A 265 11.29 -0.31 -8.97
C VAL A 265 12.33 -1.27 -8.42
N VAL A 266 12.02 -2.56 -8.37
CA VAL A 266 12.94 -3.63 -7.92
C VAL A 266 12.65 -4.96 -8.63
#